data_bbcc753c039da1902cf025bde314e243
#
_entry.id   bbcc753c039da1902cf025bde314e243
#
_cell.length_a   1.000
_cell.length_b   1.000
_cell.length_c   1.000
_cell.angle_alpha   90.00
_cell.angle_beta   90.00
_cell.angle_gamma   90.00
#
_symmetry.space_group_name_H-M   'P 1'
#
loop_
_entity.id
_entity.type
_entity.pdbx_description
1 polymer ?
#
loop_
_entity_poly.entity_id
_entity_poly.type
_entity_poly.pdbx_seq_one_letter_code
_entity_poly.pdbx_strand_id
1 'polypeptide(L)'
;MSDKDTSPVVVADEAGIARAAAILEAGGLVAVPTETVYGLAARADSDEAVARIYAAKGRPGFNPLIVHVRDAAQAARYGDLSDPVLEDIAQACWPGPLTLVTERRDSPGLAEAVTADRKSVV
;
A
#
# COMPACT_ATOMS: atom_id res chain seq x y z
N MET A 1 23.34 -9.85 2.67
CA MET A 1 23.31 -9.43 2.12
C MET A 1 23.84 -9.20 1.48
N SER A 2 23.74 -9.47 1.12
CA SER A 2 24.35 -9.21 0.42
C SER A 2 24.41 -8.09 0.29
N ASP A 3 24.79 -7.69 0.72
CA ASP A 3 25.03 -6.63 0.53
C ASP A 3 25.08 -6.26 -0.78
N LYS A 4 25.15 -6.98 -1.60
CA LYS A 4 25.07 -6.62 -2.86
C LYS A 4 23.75 -6.70 -3.29
N ASP A 5 23.04 -5.65 -3.27
CA ASP A 5 21.72 -5.58 -3.79
C ASP A 5 21.83 -5.63 -5.30
N THR A 6 21.37 -6.71 -5.87
CA THR A 6 21.39 -6.90 -7.32
C THR A 6 20.08 -6.53 -7.97
N SER A 7 19.15 -5.96 -7.21
CA SER A 7 17.85 -5.55 -7.75
C SER A 7 18.05 -4.42 -8.77
N PRO A 8 17.35 -4.47 -9.90
CA PRO A 8 17.49 -3.41 -10.89
C PRO A 8 16.84 -2.12 -10.43
N VAL A 9 17.44 -1.02 -10.81
CA VAL A 9 16.86 0.30 -10.63
C VAL A 9 16.28 0.72 -11.97
N VAL A 10 14.99 1.10 -11.96
CA VAL A 10 14.31 1.47 -13.19
C VAL A 10 13.77 2.87 -13.09
N VAL A 11 13.76 3.55 -14.22
CA VAL A 11 13.17 4.89 -14.28
C VAL A 11 11.65 4.79 -14.13
N ALA A 12 11.07 5.72 -13.38
CA ALA A 12 9.63 5.74 -13.15
C ALA A 12 8.89 6.37 -14.34
N ASP A 13 9.13 5.83 -15.53
CA ASP A 13 8.39 6.19 -16.72
C ASP A 13 7.28 5.16 -16.93
N GLU A 14 6.55 5.27 -18.03
CA GLU A 14 5.42 4.38 -18.28
C GLU A 14 5.82 2.91 -18.27
N ALA A 15 6.96 2.59 -18.89
CA ALA A 15 7.43 1.20 -18.94
C ALA A 15 7.88 0.72 -17.55
N GLY A 16 8.56 1.56 -16.78
CA GLY A 16 9.01 1.24 -15.43
C GLY A 16 7.83 1.02 -14.50
N ILE A 17 6.81 1.86 -14.59
CA ILE A 17 5.61 1.72 -13.79
C ILE A 17 4.87 0.43 -14.13
N ALA A 18 4.76 0.10 -15.41
CA ALA A 18 4.12 -1.14 -15.85
C ALA A 18 4.87 -2.36 -15.32
N ARG A 19 6.19 -2.31 -15.34
CA ARG A 19 7.02 -3.38 -14.81
C ARG A 19 6.81 -3.55 -13.31
N ALA A 20 6.79 -2.44 -12.57
CA ALA A 20 6.56 -2.47 -11.13
C ALA A 20 5.17 -3.04 -10.82
N ALA A 21 4.16 -2.64 -11.55
CA ALA A 21 2.81 -3.15 -11.38
C ALA A 21 2.75 -4.65 -11.60
N ALA A 22 3.44 -5.15 -12.62
CA ALA A 22 3.48 -6.58 -12.92
C ALA A 22 4.16 -7.38 -11.79
N ILE A 23 5.21 -6.82 -11.20
CA ILE A 23 5.91 -7.46 -10.08
C ILE A 23 4.99 -7.52 -8.86
N LEU A 24 4.31 -6.42 -8.55
CA LEU A 24 3.36 -6.38 -7.43
C LEU A 24 2.22 -7.37 -7.65
N GLU A 25 1.69 -7.43 -8.86
CA GLU A 25 0.59 -8.33 -9.19
C GLU A 25 1.00 -9.79 -9.01
N ALA A 26 2.24 -10.11 -9.29
CA ALA A 26 2.78 -11.46 -9.11
C ALA A 26 3.13 -11.78 -7.65
N GLY A 27 2.94 -10.85 -6.73
CA GLY A 27 3.22 -11.05 -5.31
C GLY A 27 4.62 -10.64 -4.89
N GLY A 28 5.35 -9.94 -5.74
CA GLY A 28 6.69 -9.47 -5.44
C GLY A 28 6.68 -8.14 -4.68
N LEU A 29 7.88 -7.69 -4.31
CA LEU A 29 8.06 -6.42 -3.62
C LEU A 29 8.71 -5.41 -4.56
N VAL A 30 8.34 -4.14 -4.40
CA VAL A 30 8.90 -3.04 -5.18
C VAL A 30 9.19 -1.89 -4.22
N ALA A 31 10.39 -1.31 -4.32
CA ALA A 31 10.69 -0.08 -3.63
C ALA A 31 10.20 1.08 -4.48
N VAL A 32 9.31 1.90 -3.93
CA VAL A 32 8.69 2.99 -4.66
C VAL A 32 9.01 4.32 -4.00
N PRO A 33 9.14 5.39 -4.78
CA PRO A 33 9.34 6.71 -4.19
C PRO A 33 8.05 7.22 -3.56
N THR A 34 8.21 7.94 -2.45
CA THR A 34 7.10 8.62 -1.80
C THR A 34 7.46 10.10 -1.64
N GLU A 35 6.58 10.86 -1.01
CA GLU A 35 6.86 12.28 -0.77
C GLU A 35 8.00 12.50 0.22
N THR A 36 8.40 11.48 0.96
CA THR A 36 9.47 11.61 1.95
C THR A 36 10.67 10.71 1.63
N VAL A 37 10.48 9.40 1.67
CA VAL A 37 11.56 8.43 1.45
C VAL A 37 11.04 7.31 0.55
N TYR A 38 11.93 6.45 0.06
CA TYR A 38 11.51 5.25 -0.64
C TYR A 38 10.81 4.31 0.32
N GLY A 39 9.71 3.73 -0.12
CA GLY A 39 8.97 2.76 0.66
C GLY A 39 8.91 1.42 -0.05
N LEU A 40 8.83 0.35 0.73
CA LEU A 40 8.71 -0.99 0.18
C LEU A 40 7.24 -1.33 0.05
N ALA A 41 6.82 -1.71 -1.14
CA ALA A 41 5.42 -1.97 -1.47
C ALA A 41 5.18 -3.42 -1.85
N ALA A 42 3.98 -3.89 -1.53
CA ALA A 42 3.47 -5.19 -1.93
C ALA A 42 1.96 -5.07 -2.15
N ARG A 43 1.38 -6.04 -2.86
CA ARG A 43 -0.07 -6.02 -3.02
C ARG A 43 -0.75 -6.28 -1.67
N ALA A 44 -1.77 -5.48 -1.38
CA ALA A 44 -2.41 -5.47 -0.06
C ALA A 44 -3.41 -6.60 0.14
N ASP A 45 -3.76 -7.33 -0.91
CA ASP A 45 -4.76 -8.39 -0.87
C ASP A 45 -4.16 -9.79 -0.74
N SER A 46 -2.85 -9.89 -0.50
CA SER A 46 -2.16 -11.17 -0.37
C SER A 46 -1.43 -11.23 0.94
N ASP A 47 -1.80 -12.17 1.80
CA ASP A 47 -1.12 -12.36 3.08
C ASP A 47 0.35 -12.70 2.87
N GLU A 48 0.66 -13.50 1.85
CA GLU A 48 2.04 -13.87 1.56
C GLU A 48 2.89 -12.67 1.14
N ALA A 49 2.35 -11.82 0.29
CA ALA A 49 3.08 -10.64 -0.17
C ALA A 49 3.30 -9.66 0.98
N VAL A 50 2.29 -9.46 1.82
CA VAL A 50 2.40 -8.57 2.98
C VAL A 50 3.42 -9.12 3.98
N ALA A 51 3.43 -10.43 4.19
CA ALA A 51 4.41 -11.07 5.08
C ALA A 51 5.83 -10.86 4.59
N ARG A 52 6.04 -10.79 3.28
CA ARG A 52 7.37 -10.53 2.72
C ARG A 52 7.89 -9.14 3.08
N ILE A 53 7.00 -8.14 3.21
CA ILE A 53 7.42 -6.81 3.65
C ILE A 53 7.97 -6.88 5.08
N TYR A 54 7.22 -7.51 5.98
CA TYR A 54 7.67 -7.63 7.38
C TYR A 54 8.98 -8.37 7.46
N ALA A 55 9.12 -9.45 6.72
CA ALA A 55 10.35 -10.24 6.72
C ALA A 55 11.53 -9.43 6.16
N ALA A 56 11.32 -8.71 5.07
CA ALA A 56 12.39 -7.93 4.44
C ALA A 56 12.87 -6.79 5.32
N LYS A 57 11.98 -6.19 6.09
CA LYS A 57 12.32 -5.05 6.94
C LYS A 57 12.67 -5.45 8.37
N GLY A 58 12.51 -6.71 8.75
CA GLY A 58 12.71 -7.15 10.11
C GLY A 58 11.72 -6.54 11.09
N ARG A 59 10.58 -6.08 10.57
CA ARG A 59 9.59 -5.38 11.37
C ARG A 59 8.60 -6.37 11.98
N PRO A 60 8.14 -6.14 13.22
CA PRO A 60 7.13 -7.00 13.81
C PRO A 60 5.82 -7.00 13.02
N GLY A 61 5.22 -8.17 12.88
CA GLY A 61 4.01 -8.31 12.08
C GLY A 61 2.78 -7.64 12.65
N PHE A 62 2.85 -7.10 13.86
CA PHE A 62 1.72 -6.38 14.45
C PHE A 62 1.73 -4.87 14.13
N ASN A 63 2.77 -4.37 13.48
CA ASN A 63 2.80 -2.96 13.06
C ASN A 63 2.01 -2.81 11.76
N PRO A 64 1.00 -1.94 11.74
CA PRO A 64 0.19 -1.80 10.53
C PRO A 64 0.95 -1.15 9.40
N LEU A 65 0.50 -1.40 8.19
CA LEU A 65 1.01 -0.80 6.96
C LEU A 65 -0.02 0.19 6.44
N ILE A 66 0.43 1.12 5.61
CA ILE A 66 -0.47 2.07 4.98
C ILE A 66 -0.91 1.50 3.63
N VAL A 67 -2.22 1.45 3.41
CA VAL A 67 -2.77 1.01 2.14
C VAL A 67 -2.81 2.20 1.19
N HIS A 68 -2.16 2.07 0.05
CA HIS A 68 -2.19 3.09 -0.99
C HIS A 68 -3.31 2.79 -1.96
N VAL A 69 -4.08 3.81 -2.29
CA VAL A 69 -5.23 3.68 -3.19
C VAL A 69 -5.11 4.68 -4.33
N ARG A 70 -5.80 4.37 -5.41
CA ARG A 70 -5.78 5.21 -6.60
C ARG A 70 -6.71 6.41 -6.49
N ASP A 71 -7.87 6.20 -5.86
CA ASP A 71 -8.91 7.22 -5.76
C ASP A 71 -9.88 6.89 -4.62
N ALA A 72 -10.83 7.79 -4.39
CA ALA A 72 -11.80 7.63 -3.32
C ALA A 72 -12.68 6.39 -3.50
N ALA A 73 -13.02 6.05 -4.73
CA ALA A 73 -13.85 4.88 -5.00
C ALA A 73 -13.14 3.58 -4.59
N GLN A 74 -11.85 3.50 -4.84
CA GLN A 74 -11.06 2.34 -4.41
C GLN A 74 -10.93 2.31 -2.89
N ALA A 75 -10.68 3.47 -2.27
CA ALA A 75 -10.54 3.56 -0.82
C ALA A 75 -11.81 3.13 -0.10
N ALA A 76 -12.97 3.42 -0.67
CA ALA A 76 -14.25 3.08 -0.06
C ALA A 76 -14.48 1.57 0.05
N ARG A 77 -13.71 0.77 -0.68
CA ARG A 77 -13.78 -0.69 -0.56
C ARG A 77 -13.18 -1.17 0.75
N TYR A 78 -12.25 -0.42 1.30
CA TYR A 78 -11.46 -0.86 2.46
C TYR A 78 -11.77 -0.07 3.71
N GLY A 79 -12.14 1.18 3.57
CA GLY A 79 -12.41 2.08 4.68
C GLY A 79 -13.79 2.70 4.59
N ASP A 80 -14.31 3.15 5.73
CA ASP A 80 -15.62 3.78 5.78
C ASP A 80 -15.50 5.25 5.41
N LEU A 81 -15.92 5.60 4.21
CA LEU A 81 -15.95 6.96 3.71
C LEU A 81 -17.40 7.47 3.59
N SER A 82 -18.29 6.96 4.43
CA SER A 82 -19.69 7.37 4.37
C SER A 82 -19.93 8.80 4.82
N ASP A 83 -18.99 9.38 5.58
CA ASP A 83 -19.05 10.79 5.96
C ASP A 83 -18.77 11.64 4.72
N PRO A 84 -19.69 12.52 4.29
CA PRO A 84 -19.47 13.33 3.11
C PRO A 84 -18.24 14.21 3.15
N VAL A 85 -17.83 14.66 4.34
CA VAL A 85 -16.62 15.47 4.48
C VAL A 85 -15.38 14.67 4.11
N LEU A 86 -15.30 13.42 4.56
CA LEU A 86 -14.17 12.54 4.21
C LEU A 86 -14.12 12.27 2.72
N GLU A 87 -15.28 12.01 2.12
CA GLU A 87 -15.33 11.75 0.69
C GLU A 87 -14.91 12.97 -0.12
N ASP A 88 -15.38 14.17 0.28
CA ASP A 88 -15.01 15.40 -0.40
C ASP A 88 -13.51 15.67 -0.33
N ILE A 89 -12.91 15.46 0.84
CA ILE A 89 -11.48 15.63 1.02
C ILE A 89 -10.72 14.64 0.14
N ALA A 90 -11.15 13.39 0.13
CA ALA A 90 -10.49 12.37 -0.68
C ALA A 90 -10.56 12.71 -2.16
N GLN A 91 -11.70 13.15 -2.65
CA GLN A 91 -11.85 13.51 -4.05
C GLN A 91 -11.03 14.74 -4.43
N ALA A 92 -10.89 15.69 -3.51
CA ALA A 92 -10.12 16.90 -3.77
C ALA A 92 -8.61 16.67 -3.73
N CYS A 93 -8.14 15.73 -2.89
CA CYS A 93 -6.72 15.56 -2.61
C CYS A 93 -6.08 14.35 -3.28
N TRP A 94 -6.86 13.41 -3.74
CA TRP A 94 -6.32 12.23 -4.42
C TRP A 94 -6.50 12.33 -5.93
N PRO A 95 -5.46 11.93 -6.67
CA PRO A 95 -4.18 11.42 -6.21
C PRO A 95 -3.35 12.51 -5.54
N GLY A 96 -2.63 12.15 -4.49
CA GLY A 96 -1.81 13.08 -3.74
C GLY A 96 -1.44 12.51 -2.38
N PRO A 97 -0.61 13.24 -1.61
CA PRO A 97 -0.05 12.74 -0.35
C PRO A 97 -1.00 12.92 0.84
N LEU A 98 -2.21 12.43 0.71
CA LEU A 98 -3.19 12.46 1.78
C LEU A 98 -3.39 11.06 2.35
N THR A 99 -3.31 10.93 3.67
CA THR A 99 -3.63 9.70 4.37
C THR A 99 -4.85 9.94 5.25
N LEU A 100 -5.86 9.08 5.11
CA LEU A 100 -7.05 9.12 5.96
C LEU A 100 -7.04 7.93 6.90
N VAL A 101 -7.40 8.18 8.15
CA VAL A 101 -7.56 7.12 9.15
C VAL A 101 -9.06 6.92 9.35
N THR A 102 -9.56 5.75 8.96
CA THR A 102 -10.98 5.45 9.01
C THR A 102 -11.21 4.08 9.63
N GLU A 103 -12.46 3.76 9.90
CA GLU A 103 -12.81 2.41 10.28
C GLU A 103 -12.65 1.49 9.08
N ARG A 104 -12.05 0.33 9.32
CA ARG A 104 -11.87 -0.67 8.30
C ARG A 104 -13.21 -1.31 7.96
N ARG A 105 -13.51 -1.43 6.68
CA ARG A 105 -14.64 -2.20 6.24
C ARG A 105 -14.29 -3.68 6.30
N ASP A 106 -15.29 -4.48 6.52
CA ASP A 106 -15.14 -5.93 6.47
C ASP A 106 -15.05 -6.32 4.99
N SER A 107 -13.83 -6.24 4.48
CA SER A 107 -13.58 -6.44 3.05
C SER A 107 -12.70 -7.68 2.85
N PRO A 108 -13.14 -8.63 2.05
CA PRO A 108 -12.33 -9.82 1.77
C PRO A 108 -11.13 -9.54 0.89
N GLY A 109 -11.05 -8.36 0.30
CA GLY A 109 -9.95 -8.02 -0.60
C GLY A 109 -8.70 -7.49 0.08
N LEU A 110 -8.68 -7.42 1.42
CA LEU A 110 -7.53 -6.84 2.13
C LEU A 110 -6.95 -7.87 3.08
N ALA A 111 -5.63 -8.06 3.02
CA ALA A 111 -4.94 -8.99 3.90
C ALA A 111 -5.02 -8.51 5.35
N GLU A 112 -5.23 -9.43 6.28
CA GLU A 112 -5.34 -9.08 7.69
C GLU A 112 -4.08 -8.44 8.24
N ALA A 113 -2.93 -8.91 7.83
CA ALA A 113 -1.66 -8.41 8.33
C ALA A 113 -1.44 -6.93 8.01
N VAL A 114 -2.13 -6.39 7.02
CA VAL A 114 -1.99 -4.98 6.65
C VAL A 114 -2.41 -4.07 7.79
N THR A 115 -3.49 -4.40 8.46
CA THR A 115 -4.05 -3.57 9.52
C THR A 115 -3.61 -3.99 10.92
N ALA A 116 -2.99 -5.16 11.05
CA ALA A 116 -2.55 -5.72 12.34
C ALA A 116 -3.68 -5.65 13.39
N ASP A 117 -4.88 -6.00 12.96
CA ASP A 117 -6.09 -5.99 13.80
C ASP A 117 -6.52 -4.62 14.29
N ARG A 118 -6.07 -3.57 13.64
CA ARG A 118 -6.46 -2.22 14.02
C ARG A 118 -7.42 -1.63 13.01
N LYS A 119 -8.01 -0.50 13.36
CA LYS A 119 -8.77 0.27 12.40
C LYS A 119 -7.84 0.71 11.29
N SER A 120 -8.34 0.71 10.09
CA SER A 120 -7.49 0.92 8.93
C SER A 120 -6.95 2.31 8.81
N VAL A 121 -5.79 2.38 8.17
CA VAL A 121 -5.24 3.62 7.65
C VAL A 121 -5.28 3.48 6.13
N VAL A 122 -5.95 4.39 5.47
CA VAL A 122 -6.12 4.34 4.02
C VAL A 122 -5.59 5.61 3.39
#